data_7f6b3d22a7c30cc86f76b8c6c804ffb5
#
_entry.id   7f6b3d22a7c30cc86f76b8c6c804ffb5
#
_cell.length_a   1.000
_cell.length_b   1.000
_cell.length_c   1.000
_cell.angle_alpha   90.00
_cell.angle_beta   90.00
_cell.angle_gamma   90.00
#
_symmetry.space_group_name_H-M   'P 1'
#
loop_
_entity.id
_entity.type
_entity.pdbx_description
1 polymer ?
#
loop_
_entity_poly.entity_id
_entity_poly.type
_entity_poly.pdbx_seq_one_letter_code
_entity_poly.pdbx_strand_id
1 'polypeptide(L)' 'MEATSLATIRELNAIVSKNGYGRDLLYRDSDSHYVLLRYWNSEQARHAAQEDPELLRCWARSGNEIQILKVYEKLEEVGV' A
#
# COMPACT_ATOMS: atom_id res chain seq x y z
N MET A 1 -11.81 12.13 -2.21
CA MET A 1 -12.39 12.29 -0.86
C MET A 1 -11.57 11.50 0.12
N GLU A 2 -11.21 12.13 1.22
CA GLU A 2 -10.33 11.53 2.22
C GLU A 2 -10.89 10.23 2.81
N ALA A 3 -12.15 10.21 3.17
CA ALA A 3 -12.78 9.04 3.75
C ALA A 3 -12.77 7.84 2.80
N THR A 4 -13.02 8.10 1.51
CA THR A 4 -13.00 7.06 0.48
C THR A 4 -11.59 6.52 0.28
N SER A 5 -10.60 7.42 0.25
CA SER A 5 -9.20 7.04 0.10
C SER A 5 -8.72 6.17 1.27
N LEU A 6 -9.10 6.53 2.50
CA LEU A 6 -8.74 5.74 3.66
C LEU A 6 -9.39 4.35 3.63
N ALA A 7 -10.65 4.27 3.20
CA ALA A 7 -11.34 2.99 3.08
C ALA A 7 -10.61 2.09 2.08
N THR A 8 -10.19 2.65 0.95
CA THR A 8 -9.45 1.90 -0.08
C THR A 8 -8.10 1.42 0.46
N ILE A 9 -7.37 2.28 1.16
CA ILE A 9 -6.09 1.92 1.74
C ILE A 9 -6.25 0.79 2.78
N ARG A 10 -7.30 0.87 3.61
CA ARG A 10 -7.59 -0.18 4.58
C ARG A 10 -7.94 -1.50 3.91
N GLU A 11 -8.65 -1.44 2.79
CA GLU A 11 -8.97 -2.63 2.01
C GLU A 11 -7.71 -3.26 1.43
N LEU A 12 -6.81 -2.44 0.87
CA LEU A 12 -5.52 -2.92 0.37
C LEU A 12 -4.72 -3.60 1.47
N ASN A 13 -4.65 -2.98 2.64
CA ASN A 13 -3.94 -3.56 3.78
C ASN A 13 -4.56 -4.89 4.21
N ALA A 14 -5.88 -4.96 4.22
CA ALA A 14 -6.58 -6.19 4.59
C ALA A 14 -6.23 -7.34 3.64
N ILE A 15 -6.18 -7.07 2.33
CA ILE A 15 -5.82 -8.07 1.32
C ILE A 15 -4.36 -8.51 1.50
N VAL A 16 -3.46 -7.54 1.65
CA VAL A 16 -2.03 -7.81 1.82
C VAL A 16 -1.77 -8.64 3.07
N SER A 17 -2.44 -8.30 4.17
CA SER A 17 -2.28 -9.00 5.44
C SER A 17 -2.92 -10.40 5.41
N LYS A 18 -4.14 -10.49 4.90
CA LYS A 18 -4.90 -11.74 4.83
C LYS A 18 -4.15 -12.82 4.04
N ASN A 19 -3.54 -12.43 2.95
CA ASN A 19 -2.85 -13.37 2.07
C ASN A 19 -1.38 -13.60 2.45
N GLY A 20 -0.93 -13.00 3.55
CA GLY A 20 0.44 -13.20 4.02
C GLY A 20 1.49 -12.53 3.16
N TYR A 21 1.12 -11.51 2.39
CA TYR A 21 2.08 -10.81 1.53
C TYR A 21 2.98 -9.88 2.33
N GLY A 22 2.43 -9.22 3.33
CA GLY A 22 3.17 -8.25 4.13
C GLY A 22 2.26 -7.48 5.06
N ARG A 23 2.70 -6.29 5.43
CA ARG A 23 1.90 -5.38 6.26
C ARG A 23 2.13 -3.94 5.83
N ASP A 24 1.12 -3.11 6.04
CA ASP A 24 1.17 -1.70 5.72
C ASP A 24 1.15 -0.87 7.00
N LEU A 25 1.90 0.23 6.99
CA LEU A 25 1.83 1.27 8.01
C LEU A 25 1.48 2.57 7.30
N LEU A 26 0.52 3.29 7.84
CA LEU A 26 0.05 4.53 7.25
C LEU A 26 0.33 5.70 8.18
N TYR A 27 0.95 6.74 7.64
CA TYR A 27 1.26 7.96 8.36
C TYR A 27 0.65 9.14 7.62
N ARG A 28 0.43 10.22 8.34
CA ARG A 28 -0.05 11.46 7.77
C ARG A 28 0.87 12.60 8.23
N ASP A 29 1.27 13.44 7.27
CA ASP A 29 2.10 14.60 7.60
C ASP A 29 1.23 15.80 7.98
N SER A 30 1.87 16.94 8.30
CA SER A 30 1.18 18.16 8.72
C SER A 30 0.35 18.80 7.61
N ASP A 31 0.63 18.45 6.35
CA ASP A 31 -0.11 18.98 5.20
C ASP A 31 -1.22 18.05 4.74
N SER A 32 -1.54 17.05 5.53
CA SER A 32 -2.57 16.06 5.24
C SER A 32 -2.24 15.15 4.05
N HIS A 33 -0.95 14.98 3.75
CA HIS A 33 -0.50 13.98 2.80
C HIS A 33 -0.31 12.67 3.54
N TYR A 34 -0.63 11.57 2.88
CA TYR A 34 -0.47 10.25 3.46
C TYR A 34 0.81 9.60 2.96
N VAL A 35 1.50 8.91 3.86
CA VAL A 35 2.68 8.12 3.52
C VAL A 35 2.38 6.67 3.89
N LEU A 36 2.41 5.80 2.89
CA LEU A 36 2.18 4.37 3.08
C LEU A 36 3.50 3.63 3.00
N LEU A 37 3.85 2.93 4.07
CA LEU A 37 5.00 2.04 4.08
C LEU A 37 4.51 0.61 4.05
N ARG A 38 5.02 -0.16 3.11
CA ARG A 38 4.65 -1.57 2.98
C ARG A 38 5.88 -2.43 3.21
N TYR A 39 5.75 -3.37 4.14
CA TYR A 39 6.79 -4.34 4.44
C TYR A 39 6.37 -5.69 3.87
N TRP A 40 7.11 -6.16 2.87
CA TRP A 40 6.85 -7.44 2.25
C TRP A 40 7.44 -8.55 3.10
N ASN A 41 6.73 -9.68 3.23
CA ASN A 41 7.22 -10.82 3.98
C ASN A 41 8.38 -11.52 3.28
N SER A 42 8.42 -11.45 1.94
CA SER A 42 9.49 -12.02 1.13
C SER A 42 9.38 -11.47 -0.29
N GLU A 43 10.41 -11.70 -1.11
CA GLU A 43 10.35 -11.36 -2.53
C GLU A 43 9.29 -12.18 -3.25
N GLN A 44 9.11 -13.43 -2.85
CA GLN A 44 8.06 -14.27 -3.41
C GLN A 44 6.68 -13.72 -3.09
N ALA A 45 6.48 -13.23 -1.86
CA ALA A 45 5.22 -12.62 -1.46
C ALA A 45 4.94 -11.36 -2.29
N ARG A 46 5.97 -10.55 -2.53
CA ARG A 46 5.84 -9.34 -3.35
C ARG A 46 5.41 -9.69 -4.77
N HIS A 47 6.04 -10.69 -5.39
CA HIS A 47 5.68 -11.13 -6.73
C HIS A 47 4.25 -11.67 -6.79
N ALA A 48 3.87 -12.47 -5.80
CA ALA A 48 2.51 -13.01 -5.73
C ALA A 48 1.48 -11.90 -5.62
N ALA A 49 1.77 -10.87 -4.81
CA ALA A 49 0.88 -9.73 -4.64
C ALA A 49 0.68 -8.96 -5.93
N GLN A 50 1.74 -8.80 -6.72
CA GLN A 50 1.67 -8.07 -7.99
C GLN A 50 0.82 -8.78 -9.04
N GLU A 51 0.58 -10.07 -8.87
CA GLU A 51 -0.23 -10.88 -9.78
C GLU A 51 -1.61 -11.21 -9.21
N ASP A 52 -1.89 -10.77 -7.99
CA ASP A 52 -3.16 -11.08 -7.32
C ASP A 52 -4.30 -10.27 -7.95
N PRO A 53 -5.32 -10.93 -8.55
CA PRO A 53 -6.42 -10.21 -9.18
C PRO A 53 -7.21 -9.33 -8.21
N GLU A 54 -7.34 -9.73 -6.96
CA GLU A 54 -8.05 -8.96 -5.95
C GLU A 54 -7.33 -7.64 -5.66
N LEU A 55 -6.00 -7.70 -5.50
CA LEU A 55 -5.18 -6.51 -5.32
C LEU A 55 -5.22 -5.61 -6.55
N LEU A 56 -5.10 -6.19 -7.73
CA LEU A 56 -5.13 -5.42 -8.98
C LEU A 56 -6.45 -4.69 -9.15
N ARG A 57 -7.57 -5.32 -8.82
CA ARG A 57 -8.88 -4.66 -8.88
C ARG A 57 -8.96 -3.51 -7.89
N CYS A 58 -8.44 -3.69 -6.69
CA CYS A 58 -8.43 -2.66 -5.68
C CYS A 58 -7.57 -1.47 -6.11
N TRP A 59 -6.40 -1.72 -6.68
CA TRP A 59 -5.55 -0.67 -7.22
C TRP A 59 -6.19 0.09 -8.38
N ALA A 60 -6.84 -0.63 -9.29
CA ALA A 60 -7.52 0.01 -10.41
C ALA A 60 -8.60 0.96 -9.93
N ARG A 61 -9.33 0.56 -8.89
CA ARG A 61 -10.36 1.41 -8.29
C ARG A 61 -9.76 2.62 -7.61
N SER A 62 -8.63 2.44 -6.91
CA SER A 62 -8.00 3.53 -6.18
C SER A 62 -7.41 4.61 -7.09
N GLY A 63 -7.14 4.29 -8.34
CA GLY A 63 -6.62 5.26 -9.29
C GLY A 63 -7.53 6.46 -9.50
N ASN A 64 -8.81 6.34 -9.20
CA ASN A 64 -9.77 7.44 -9.30
C ASN A 64 -9.95 8.21 -8.00
N GLU A 65 -9.38 7.72 -6.91
CA GLU A 65 -9.60 8.27 -5.57
C GLU A 65 -8.33 8.84 -4.95
N ILE A 66 -7.17 8.40 -5.40
CA ILE A 66 -5.89 8.71 -4.79
C ILE A 66 -4.96 9.29 -5.84
N GLN A 67 -4.40 10.46 -5.53
CA GLN A 67 -3.33 11.03 -6.35
C GLN A 67 -2.00 10.60 -5.75
N ILE A 68 -1.21 9.90 -6.54
CA ILE A 68 0.11 9.45 -6.10
C ILE A 68 1.13 10.49 -6.48
N LEU A 69 1.78 11.08 -5.47
CA LEU A 69 2.78 12.12 -5.68
C LEU A 69 4.18 11.54 -5.87
N LYS A 70 4.49 10.45 -5.19
CA LYS A 70 5.79 9.82 -5.27
C LYS A 70 5.71 8.36 -4.86
N VAL A 71 6.46 7.51 -5.57
CA VAL A 71 6.57 6.09 -5.25
C VAL A 71 8.05 5.74 -5.09
N TYR A 72 8.35 5.06 -3.99
CA TYR A 72 9.67 4.44 -3.78
C TYR A 72 9.48 2.93 -3.91
N GLU A 73 10.17 2.32 -4.87
CA GLU A 73 10.03 0.89 -5.09
C GLU A 73 10.66 0.08 -3.96
N LYS A 74 11.77 0.58 -3.43
CA LYS A 74 12.49 -0.12 -2.38
C LYS A 74 13.17 0.89 -1.48
N LEU A 75 13.06 0.67 -0.18
CA LEU A 75 13.75 1.46 0.83
C LEU A 75 14.63 0.54 1.65
N GLU A 76 15.83 1.00 1.96
CA GLU A 76 16.78 0.24 2.76
C GLU A 76 16.96 0.94 4.10
N GLU A 77 16.86 0.17 5.19
CA GLU A 77 17.08 0.72 6.50
C GLU A 77 18.56 0.97 6.71
N VAL A 78 18.89 2.17 7.15
CA VAL A 78 20.28 2.55 7.45
C VAL A 78 20.45 2.60 8.97
N GLY A 79 21.44 1.87 9.49
CA GLY A 79 21.75 1.89 10.91
C GLY A 79 22.33 3.25 11.33
N VAL A 80 21.84 3.78 12.43
CA VAL A 80 22.29 5.07 12.95
C VAL A 80 22.81 4.97 14.38
#